data_b471761f2044cf4c81f0928dfbe9e7a3
#
_entry.id   b471761f2044cf4c81f0928dfbe9e7a3
#
_cell.length_a   1.000
_cell.length_b   1.000
_cell.length_c   1.000
_cell.angle_alpha   90.00
_cell.angle_beta   90.00
_cell.angle_gamma   90.00
#
_symmetry.space_group_name_H-M   'P 1'
#
loop_
_entity.id
_entity.type
_entity.pdbx_description
1 polymer ?
#
loop_
_entity_poly.entity_id
_entity_poly.type
_entity_poly.pdbx_seq_one_letter_code
_entity_poly.pdbx_strand_id
1 'polypeptide(L)'
;MLAVYDGKTVLNTALQISSETCAYYKFDYIALHETRLQKNDAKNPIPGNKILAETKTTPINALYSAYDIETKVFADSENFIPENVSLYGLIDKNIHYSSSCQTRKGPYPLCSQMLLPSYSLAKSLAGTLGIALVENNYGNVSRIPVSAVVKECKGKKWQDVSVEDLSDMATGNFINPIFDLDEGGLKQIGFIFDKLTDAEKINLACNAYPRKSKPGTRFVYHTSDTYILGKALNEYLVAKTGIEDYYTELLIPFFQNLGMSY
;
A
#
# COMPACT_ATOMS: atom_id res chain seq x y z
N MET A 1 -4.82 -17.19 7.67
CA MET A 1 -4.61 -18.36 8.54
C MET A 1 -3.40 -19.12 8.04
N LEU A 2 -2.48 -19.42 8.92
CA LEU A 2 -1.25 -20.17 8.62
C LEU A 2 -1.31 -21.53 9.33
N ALA A 3 -0.81 -22.57 8.68
CA ALA A 3 -0.73 -23.90 9.26
C ALA A 3 0.71 -24.42 9.16
N VAL A 4 1.25 -24.90 10.26
CA VAL A 4 2.54 -25.59 10.30
C VAL A 4 2.30 -27.09 10.25
N TYR A 5 2.94 -27.79 9.33
CA TYR A 5 2.80 -29.23 9.16
C TYR A 5 4.16 -29.91 8.92
N ASP A 6 4.26 -31.16 9.29
CA ASP A 6 5.46 -31.99 9.17
C ASP A 6 5.51 -32.86 7.90
N GLY A 7 4.66 -32.54 6.94
CA GLY A 7 4.46 -33.33 5.71
C GLY A 7 3.35 -34.37 5.81
N LYS A 8 2.83 -34.66 6.99
CA LYS A 8 1.74 -35.65 7.22
C LYS A 8 0.64 -35.09 8.13
N THR A 9 1.01 -34.30 9.12
CA THR A 9 0.10 -33.81 10.17
C THR A 9 0.22 -32.33 10.32
N VAL A 10 -0.89 -31.62 10.51
CA VAL A 10 -0.86 -30.22 10.92
C VAL A 10 -0.55 -30.18 12.40
N LEU A 11 0.57 -29.56 12.73
CA LEU A 11 1.05 -29.43 14.11
C LEU A 11 0.36 -28.27 14.83
N ASN A 12 0.29 -27.12 14.15
CA ASN A 12 -0.30 -25.90 14.70
C ASN A 12 -0.92 -25.06 13.60
N THR A 13 -1.93 -24.28 13.96
CA THR A 13 -2.45 -23.20 13.10
C THR A 13 -2.37 -21.88 13.81
N ALA A 14 -1.95 -20.85 13.09
CA ALA A 14 -2.04 -19.47 13.53
C ALA A 14 -3.16 -18.77 12.75
N LEU A 15 -4.03 -18.10 13.48
CA LEU A 15 -5.06 -17.24 12.92
C LEU A 15 -4.73 -15.79 13.26
N GLN A 16 -4.44 -15.02 12.23
CA GLN A 16 -4.38 -13.57 12.33
C GLN A 16 -5.61 -13.00 11.66
N ILE A 17 -6.32 -12.14 12.35
CA ILE A 17 -7.39 -11.32 11.79
C ILE A 17 -6.99 -9.88 12.02
N SER A 18 -6.77 -9.15 10.94
CA SER A 18 -6.53 -7.72 10.96
C SER A 18 -7.61 -7.05 10.13
N SER A 19 -8.29 -6.09 10.70
CA SER A 19 -9.34 -5.34 10.03
C SER A 19 -9.26 -3.88 10.41
N GLU A 20 -9.34 -3.04 9.41
CA GLU A 20 -9.47 -1.60 9.55
C GLU A 20 -10.81 -1.19 8.94
N THR A 21 -11.84 -1.14 9.78
CA THR A 21 -13.21 -0.84 9.36
C THR A 21 -13.48 0.64 9.17
N CYS A 22 -12.65 1.49 9.77
CA CYS A 22 -12.55 2.92 9.47
C CYS A 22 -11.14 3.39 9.87
N ALA A 23 -10.76 4.59 9.42
CA ALA A 23 -9.40 5.12 9.55
C ALA A 23 -8.81 5.09 10.97
N TYR A 24 -9.65 4.92 11.99
CA TYR A 24 -9.25 5.00 13.40
C TYR A 24 -9.54 3.74 14.22
N TYR A 25 -10.29 2.79 13.69
CA TYR A 25 -10.60 1.54 14.37
C TYR A 25 -9.75 0.42 13.80
N LYS A 26 -8.78 -0.02 14.61
CA LYS A 26 -7.92 -1.15 14.30
C LYS A 26 -8.36 -2.35 15.12
N PHE A 27 -8.65 -3.44 14.44
CA PHE A 27 -8.89 -4.72 15.05
C PHE A 27 -7.75 -5.66 14.67
N ASP A 28 -7.07 -6.18 15.67
CA ASP A 28 -6.03 -7.19 15.49
C ASP A 28 -6.28 -8.34 16.45
N TYR A 29 -6.41 -9.52 15.90
CA TYR A 29 -6.61 -10.74 16.66
C TYR A 29 -5.60 -11.79 16.21
N ILE A 30 -4.85 -12.32 17.15
CA ILE A 30 -3.93 -13.43 16.93
C ILE A 30 -4.27 -14.54 17.91
N ALA A 31 -4.39 -15.73 17.40
CA ALA A 31 -4.55 -16.93 18.21
C ALA A 31 -3.78 -18.09 17.59
N LEU A 32 -3.18 -18.90 18.43
CA LEU A 32 -2.67 -20.22 18.10
C LEU A 32 -3.73 -21.24 18.52
N HIS A 33 -4.15 -22.07 17.59
CA HIS A 33 -5.15 -23.09 17.84
C HIS A 33 -4.58 -24.47 17.53
N GLU A 34 -4.81 -25.41 18.41
CA GLU A 34 -4.70 -26.81 18.04
C GLU A 34 -5.85 -27.16 17.09
N THR A 35 -5.49 -27.73 15.94
CA THR A 35 -6.47 -28.06 14.90
C THR A 35 -6.48 -29.54 14.61
N ARG A 36 -7.67 -30.07 14.38
CA ARG A 36 -7.84 -31.39 13.76
C ARG A 36 -8.15 -31.21 12.28
N LEU A 37 -7.35 -31.84 11.42
CA LEU A 37 -7.68 -31.89 10.01
C LEU A 37 -8.90 -32.79 9.79
N GLN A 38 -9.91 -32.24 9.12
CA GLN A 38 -10.96 -33.03 8.52
C GLN A 38 -10.72 -33.06 7.00
N LYS A 39 -10.76 -34.26 6.42
CA LYS A 39 -10.68 -34.42 4.98
C LYS A 39 -11.90 -33.68 4.36
N ASN A 40 -11.62 -32.71 3.53
CA ASN A 40 -12.66 -31.99 2.80
C ASN A 40 -12.68 -32.51 1.36
N ASP A 41 -13.83 -33.06 0.94
CA ASP A 41 -14.06 -33.49 -0.43
C ASP A 41 -14.50 -32.35 -1.35
N ALA A 42 -14.17 -31.10 -0.98
CA ALA A 42 -14.46 -29.92 -1.80
C ALA A 42 -13.81 -30.04 -3.18
N LYS A 43 -14.63 -29.97 -4.21
CA LYS A 43 -14.19 -30.11 -5.61
C LYS A 43 -13.34 -28.93 -6.12
N ASN A 44 -13.29 -27.83 -5.39
CA ASN A 44 -12.48 -26.66 -5.70
C ASN A 44 -11.52 -26.39 -4.54
N PRO A 45 -10.24 -26.76 -4.66
CA PRO A 45 -9.25 -26.34 -3.70
C PRO A 45 -9.17 -24.80 -3.73
N ILE A 46 -9.22 -24.17 -2.57
CA ILE A 46 -8.88 -22.76 -2.42
C ILE A 46 -7.43 -22.64 -2.92
N PRO A 47 -7.12 -21.77 -3.90
CA PRO A 47 -5.76 -21.58 -4.33
C PRO A 47 -4.90 -21.26 -3.11
N GLY A 48 -4.01 -22.17 -2.73
CA GLY A 48 -3.05 -21.90 -1.67
C GLY A 48 -2.13 -20.80 -2.16
N ASN A 49 -2.01 -19.71 -1.41
CA ASN A 49 -0.97 -18.73 -1.66
C ASN A 49 0.36 -19.48 -1.68
N LYS A 50 1.12 -19.35 -2.74
CA LYS A 50 2.49 -19.85 -2.77
C LYS A 50 3.21 -19.21 -1.59
N ILE A 51 3.64 -20.04 -0.63
CA ILE A 51 4.55 -19.58 0.42
C ILE A 51 5.81 -19.16 -0.32
N LEU A 52 6.05 -17.85 -0.40
CA LEU A 52 7.30 -17.33 -0.95
C LEU A 52 8.43 -17.85 -0.08
N ALA A 53 9.54 -18.22 -0.70
CA ALA A 53 10.73 -18.65 0.04
C ALA A 53 11.06 -17.61 1.11
N GLU A 54 11.23 -18.03 2.34
CA GLU A 54 11.58 -17.13 3.44
C GLU A 54 12.85 -16.36 3.07
N THR A 55 12.74 -15.04 3.01
CA THR A 55 13.92 -14.16 2.93
C THR A 55 14.70 -14.37 4.23
N LYS A 56 15.93 -14.90 4.12
CA LYS A 56 16.79 -15.04 5.30
C LYS A 56 17.06 -13.66 5.87
N THR A 57 16.60 -13.45 7.08
CA THR A 57 16.87 -12.22 7.82
C THR A 57 17.91 -12.49 8.91
N THR A 58 18.77 -11.52 9.15
CA THR A 58 19.71 -11.51 10.26
C THR A 58 19.07 -10.71 11.41
N PRO A 59 19.14 -11.16 12.65
CA PRO A 59 18.60 -10.39 13.76
C PRO A 59 19.22 -9.00 13.83
N ILE A 60 18.40 -7.97 14.10
CA ILE A 60 18.85 -6.57 14.13
C ILE A 60 20.01 -6.32 15.12
N ASN A 61 20.09 -7.10 16.19
CA ASN A 61 21.18 -7.01 17.16
C ASN A 61 22.56 -7.29 16.53
N ALA A 62 22.62 -8.08 15.47
CA ALA A 62 23.88 -8.31 14.76
C ALA A 62 24.36 -7.05 14.02
N LEU A 63 23.43 -6.19 13.55
CA LEU A 63 23.79 -4.88 13.00
C LEU A 63 24.42 -3.98 14.09
N TYR A 64 23.81 -3.94 15.27
CA TYR A 64 24.31 -3.13 16.38
C TYR A 64 25.73 -3.54 16.76
N SER A 65 25.98 -4.85 16.84
CA SER A 65 27.32 -5.39 17.14
C SER A 65 28.34 -5.13 16.03
N ALA A 66 27.93 -5.21 14.76
CA ALA A 66 28.83 -5.02 13.62
C ALA A 66 29.30 -3.58 13.43
N TYR A 67 28.51 -2.62 13.86
CA TYR A 67 28.76 -1.18 13.67
C TYR A 67 28.96 -0.41 14.97
N ASP A 68 29.05 -1.09 16.11
CA ASP A 68 29.16 -0.48 17.44
C ASP A 68 28.08 0.59 17.71
N ILE A 69 26.85 0.25 17.29
CA ILE A 69 25.70 1.14 17.43
C ILE A 69 25.01 0.84 18.76
N GLU A 70 24.74 1.87 19.56
CA GLU A 70 23.90 1.71 20.73
C GLU A 70 22.50 1.23 20.33
N THR A 71 21.99 0.19 20.99
CA THR A 71 20.68 -0.43 20.70
C THR A 71 19.51 0.54 20.78
N LYS A 72 19.69 1.64 21.49
CA LYS A 72 18.71 2.71 21.69
C LYS A 72 18.40 3.55 20.45
N VAL A 73 19.27 3.55 19.44
CA VAL A 73 19.13 4.43 18.27
C VAL A 73 17.83 4.13 17.47
N PHE A 74 17.41 2.86 17.44
CA PHE A 74 16.21 2.47 16.69
C PHE A 74 15.00 2.16 17.57
N ALA A 75 15.15 1.89 18.85
CA ALA A 75 14.11 1.35 19.69
C ALA A 75 13.72 2.22 20.90
N ASP A 76 14.46 3.28 21.18
CA ASP A 76 14.38 4.02 22.45
C ASP A 76 14.31 5.55 22.27
N SER A 77 13.77 6.04 21.18
CA SER A 77 13.41 7.45 21.15
C SER A 77 12.16 7.68 22.02
N GLU A 78 12.10 8.79 22.73
CA GLU A 78 10.95 9.19 23.56
C GLU A 78 9.61 9.19 22.77
N ASN A 79 9.69 9.14 21.44
CA ASN A 79 8.54 9.12 20.52
C ASN A 79 8.21 7.70 19.99
N PHE A 80 8.94 6.68 20.42
CA PHE A 80 8.78 5.33 19.92
C PHE A 80 8.06 4.49 20.98
N ILE A 81 6.81 4.19 20.73
CA ILE A 81 6.03 3.28 21.59
C ILE A 81 6.20 1.87 20.98
N PRO A 82 6.96 0.97 21.64
CA PRO A 82 7.27 -0.37 21.08
C PRO A 82 6.02 -1.15 20.65
N GLU A 83 4.92 -1.00 21.38
CA GLU A 83 3.65 -1.68 21.11
C GLU A 83 2.99 -1.24 19.79
N ASN A 84 3.38 -0.09 19.26
CA ASN A 84 2.86 0.44 18.00
C ASN A 84 3.73 0.07 16.79
N VAL A 85 4.85 -0.62 17.00
CA VAL A 85 5.77 -1.01 15.94
C VAL A 85 5.74 -2.52 15.74
N SER A 86 5.20 -2.94 14.61
CA SER A 86 5.12 -4.37 14.30
C SER A 86 6.46 -4.96 13.90
N LEU A 87 7.25 -4.22 13.14
CA LEU A 87 8.52 -4.67 12.58
C LEU A 87 9.34 -3.45 12.15
N TYR A 88 10.65 -3.52 12.32
CA TYR A 88 11.60 -2.60 11.70
C TYR A 88 12.86 -3.35 11.27
N GLY A 89 13.60 -2.78 10.33
CA GLY A 89 14.80 -3.39 9.81
C GLY A 89 15.62 -2.44 8.95
N LEU A 90 16.77 -2.93 8.53
CA LEU A 90 17.69 -2.24 7.63
C LEU A 90 18.29 -3.23 6.65
N ILE A 91 18.49 -2.79 5.41
CA ILE A 91 19.26 -3.53 4.41
C ILE A 91 20.61 -2.83 4.26
N ASP A 92 21.68 -3.56 4.55
CA ASP A 92 23.03 -3.10 4.33
C ASP A 92 23.86 -4.18 3.65
N LYS A 93 24.57 -3.84 2.58
CA LYS A 93 25.42 -4.75 1.79
C LYS A 93 24.77 -6.10 1.47
N ASN A 94 23.51 -6.07 1.08
CA ASN A 94 22.66 -7.24 0.80
C ASN A 94 22.34 -8.14 2.01
N ILE A 95 22.62 -7.68 3.23
CA ILE A 95 22.17 -8.33 4.45
C ILE A 95 20.90 -7.63 4.93
N HIS A 96 19.87 -8.40 5.14
CA HIS A 96 18.60 -7.92 5.63
C HIS A 96 18.54 -8.12 7.16
N TYR A 97 18.77 -7.06 7.90
CA TYR A 97 18.64 -7.04 9.35
C TYR A 97 17.21 -6.73 9.76
N SER A 98 16.65 -7.50 10.67
CA SER A 98 15.25 -7.37 11.06
C SER A 98 15.05 -7.53 12.56
N SER A 99 14.17 -6.75 13.14
CA SER A 99 13.66 -6.98 14.50
C SER A 99 12.76 -8.22 14.52
N SER A 100 12.45 -8.70 15.73
CA SER A 100 11.33 -9.64 15.90
C SER A 100 10.01 -8.95 15.59
N CYS A 101 9.03 -9.70 15.10
CA CYS A 101 7.69 -9.19 14.87
C CYS A 101 6.89 -9.11 16.16
N GLN A 102 6.25 -7.97 16.36
CA GLN A 102 5.41 -7.70 17.51
C GLN A 102 3.99 -7.37 17.07
N THR A 103 3.05 -7.70 17.91
CA THR A 103 1.65 -7.27 17.82
C THR A 103 1.20 -6.75 19.17
N ARG A 104 0.04 -6.13 19.23
CA ARG A 104 -0.58 -5.72 20.51
C ARG A 104 -0.87 -6.88 21.46
N LYS A 105 -0.81 -8.12 20.95
CA LYS A 105 -1.04 -9.35 21.73
C LYS A 105 0.27 -10.10 22.01
N GLY A 106 1.40 -9.50 21.72
CA GLY A 106 2.73 -10.07 21.93
C GLY A 106 3.44 -10.50 20.64
N PRO A 107 4.54 -11.26 20.76
CA PRO A 107 5.34 -11.68 19.61
C PRO A 107 4.56 -12.49 18.58
N TYR A 108 4.80 -12.21 17.31
CA TYR A 108 4.23 -12.98 16.21
C TYR A 108 5.27 -13.99 15.69
N PRO A 109 5.00 -15.30 15.82
CA PRO A 109 6.03 -16.33 15.56
C PRO A 109 6.36 -16.53 14.09
N LEU A 110 5.49 -16.09 13.16
CA LEU A 110 5.65 -16.28 11.72
C LEU A 110 5.87 -14.93 11.02
N CYS A 111 6.95 -14.25 11.39
CA CYS A 111 7.26 -12.89 11.01
C CYS A 111 7.21 -12.64 9.49
N SER A 112 7.82 -13.53 8.71
CA SER A 112 7.83 -13.46 7.25
C SER A 112 6.45 -13.58 6.59
N GLN A 113 5.45 -14.01 7.34
CA GLN A 113 4.07 -14.19 6.88
C GLN A 113 3.11 -13.14 7.46
N MET A 114 3.63 -12.17 8.20
CA MET A 114 2.83 -11.12 8.80
C MET A 114 2.29 -10.18 7.73
N LEU A 115 0.96 -10.03 7.67
CA LEU A 115 0.31 -9.09 6.77
C LEU A 115 0.21 -7.73 7.48
N LEU A 116 0.82 -6.73 6.87
CA LEU A 116 0.80 -5.37 7.38
C LEU A 116 0.07 -4.44 6.39
N PRO A 117 -0.80 -3.54 6.88
CA PRO A 117 -1.43 -2.56 6.02
C PRO A 117 -0.37 -1.56 5.52
N SER A 118 -0.39 -1.28 4.23
CA SER A 118 0.56 -0.33 3.62
C SER A 118 0.24 1.12 3.91
N TYR A 119 -1.00 1.43 4.30
CA TYR A 119 -1.47 2.82 4.43
C TYR A 119 -1.05 3.67 3.21
N SER A 120 -0.56 4.88 3.46
CA SER A 120 -0.14 5.80 2.40
C SER A 120 1.13 5.38 1.64
N LEU A 121 1.83 4.34 2.07
CA LEU A 121 2.90 3.73 1.25
C LEU A 121 2.34 3.22 -0.09
N ALA A 122 1.05 2.86 -0.15
CA ALA A 122 0.37 2.51 -1.40
C ALA A 122 0.46 3.62 -2.46
N LYS A 123 0.53 4.90 -2.07
CA LYS A 123 0.68 6.03 -2.99
C LYS A 123 2.01 5.95 -3.74
N SER A 124 3.08 5.60 -3.03
CA SER A 124 4.41 5.39 -3.65
C SER A 124 4.46 4.11 -4.46
N LEU A 125 3.94 3.00 -3.93
CA LEU A 125 4.02 1.69 -4.57
C LEU A 125 3.10 1.57 -5.80
N ALA A 126 1.84 1.94 -5.69
CA ALA A 126 0.88 1.83 -6.78
C ALA A 126 0.81 3.08 -7.66
N GLY A 127 1.11 4.25 -7.12
CA GLY A 127 1.12 5.51 -7.85
C GLY A 127 2.47 5.78 -8.53
N THR A 128 3.45 6.29 -7.79
CA THR A 128 4.71 6.76 -8.36
C THR A 128 5.52 5.65 -9.03
N LEU A 129 5.70 4.51 -8.37
CA LEU A 129 6.36 3.35 -9.00
C LEU A 129 5.54 2.82 -10.19
N GLY A 130 4.21 2.93 -10.12
CA GLY A 130 3.32 2.60 -11.22
C GLY A 130 3.59 3.42 -12.47
N ILE A 131 3.85 4.73 -12.36
CA ILE A 131 4.28 5.57 -13.48
C ILE A 131 5.56 4.98 -14.10
N ALA A 132 6.57 4.71 -13.28
CA ALA A 132 7.85 4.19 -13.75
C ALA A 132 7.70 2.84 -14.49
N LEU A 133 6.85 1.94 -14.00
CA LEU A 133 6.56 0.66 -14.65
C LEU A 133 5.85 0.85 -15.99
N VAL A 134 4.88 1.74 -16.05
CA VAL A 134 4.15 2.06 -17.29
C VAL A 134 5.09 2.68 -18.30
N GLU A 135 5.92 3.65 -17.89
CA GLU A 135 6.84 4.34 -18.80
C GLU A 135 7.94 3.43 -19.35
N ASN A 136 8.46 2.53 -18.52
CA ASN A 136 9.47 1.58 -18.94
C ASN A 136 9.00 0.65 -20.08
N ASN A 137 7.72 0.31 -20.12
CA ASN A 137 7.18 -0.68 -21.04
C ASN A 137 6.27 -0.10 -22.12
N TYR A 138 5.56 1.00 -21.84
CA TYR A 138 4.43 1.45 -22.65
C TYR A 138 4.51 2.91 -23.11
N GLY A 139 5.53 3.66 -22.71
CA GLY A 139 5.78 5.04 -23.11
C GLY A 139 5.36 6.07 -22.07
N ASN A 140 5.74 7.30 -22.31
CA ASN A 140 5.67 8.41 -21.37
C ASN A 140 4.21 8.77 -21.01
N VAL A 141 3.75 8.35 -19.84
CA VAL A 141 2.43 8.66 -19.29
C VAL A 141 2.45 9.89 -18.39
N SER A 142 3.58 10.19 -17.74
CA SER A 142 3.69 11.28 -16.76
C SER A 142 3.33 12.66 -17.35
N ARG A 143 3.65 12.87 -18.64
CA ARG A 143 3.42 14.12 -19.35
C ARG A 143 2.01 14.29 -19.95
N ILE A 144 1.18 13.26 -19.86
CA ILE A 144 -0.18 13.31 -20.43
C ILE A 144 -1.08 14.15 -19.54
N PRO A 145 -1.88 15.08 -20.10
CA PRO A 145 -2.90 15.78 -19.32
C PRO A 145 -3.94 14.81 -18.74
N VAL A 146 -4.28 14.99 -17.48
CA VAL A 146 -5.27 14.16 -16.77
C VAL A 146 -6.60 14.11 -17.55
N SER A 147 -7.03 15.25 -18.08
CA SER A 147 -8.28 15.38 -18.85
C SER A 147 -8.28 14.56 -20.16
N ALA A 148 -7.13 14.12 -20.65
CA ALA A 148 -7.03 13.30 -21.85
C ALA A 148 -7.29 11.82 -21.56
N VAL A 149 -7.04 11.37 -20.33
CA VAL A 149 -7.18 9.95 -19.93
C VAL A 149 -8.33 9.71 -18.96
N VAL A 150 -8.63 10.63 -18.05
CA VAL A 150 -9.70 10.49 -17.08
C VAL A 150 -10.90 11.33 -17.51
N LYS A 151 -11.91 10.66 -18.07
CA LYS A 151 -13.10 11.34 -18.65
C LYS A 151 -13.93 12.14 -17.62
N GLU A 152 -13.85 11.79 -16.36
CA GLU A 152 -14.54 12.48 -15.27
C GLU A 152 -13.87 13.81 -14.92
N CYS A 153 -12.57 13.94 -15.17
CA CYS A 153 -11.77 15.14 -14.92
C CYS A 153 -11.67 16.07 -16.15
N LYS A 154 -12.80 16.37 -16.81
CA LYS A 154 -12.84 17.16 -18.07
C LYS A 154 -12.87 18.68 -17.89
N GLY A 155 -13.05 19.19 -16.69
CA GLY A 155 -13.14 20.64 -16.44
C GLY A 155 -11.85 21.38 -16.80
N LYS A 156 -11.96 22.70 -17.04
CA LYS A 156 -10.79 23.58 -17.39
C LYS A 156 -9.63 23.42 -16.41
N LYS A 157 -9.92 23.14 -15.15
CA LYS A 157 -8.91 22.97 -14.10
C LYS A 157 -8.05 21.69 -14.24
N TRP A 158 -8.38 20.80 -15.18
CA TRP A 158 -7.64 19.55 -15.43
C TRP A 158 -6.89 19.55 -16.77
N GLN A 159 -7.07 20.58 -17.61
CA GLN A 159 -6.49 20.61 -18.95
C GLN A 159 -4.97 20.80 -18.97
N ASP A 160 -4.44 21.43 -17.95
CA ASP A 160 -3.03 21.73 -17.75
C ASP A 160 -2.40 20.94 -16.60
N VAL A 161 -3.11 19.99 -16.01
CA VAL A 161 -2.60 19.09 -14.97
C VAL A 161 -2.10 17.83 -15.65
N SER A 162 -0.85 17.48 -15.45
CA SER A 162 -0.25 16.23 -15.92
C SER A 162 -0.49 15.07 -14.93
N VAL A 163 -0.25 13.85 -15.39
CA VAL A 163 -0.24 12.66 -14.53
C VAL A 163 0.87 12.76 -13.47
N GLU A 164 2.00 13.40 -13.79
CA GLU A 164 3.08 13.69 -12.85
C GLU A 164 2.61 14.61 -11.71
N ASP A 165 1.85 15.66 -12.02
CA ASP A 165 1.30 16.57 -10.99
C ASP A 165 0.37 15.86 -9.99
N LEU A 166 -0.29 14.77 -10.41
CA LEU A 166 -1.06 13.92 -9.49
C LEU A 166 -0.14 13.12 -8.55
N SER A 167 0.95 12.57 -9.08
CA SER A 167 1.94 11.84 -8.28
C SER A 167 2.60 12.75 -7.25
N ASP A 168 2.89 13.97 -7.65
CA ASP A 168 3.51 14.98 -6.80
C ASP A 168 2.52 15.66 -5.85
N MET A 169 1.22 15.34 -5.94
CA MET A 169 0.15 16.04 -5.23
C MET A 169 0.24 17.56 -5.40
N ALA A 170 0.55 17.97 -6.62
CA ALA A 170 0.79 19.35 -7.00
C ALA A 170 -0.17 19.82 -8.12
N THR A 171 -1.39 19.31 -8.14
CA THR A 171 -2.40 19.60 -9.17
C THR A 171 -2.83 21.08 -9.21
N GLY A 172 -2.56 21.82 -8.14
CA GLY A 172 -3.04 23.20 -7.96
C GLY A 172 -4.53 23.29 -7.61
N ASN A 173 -5.22 22.17 -7.43
CA ASN A 173 -6.62 22.09 -7.05
C ASN A 173 -6.71 21.77 -5.55
N PHE A 174 -7.07 22.75 -4.72
CA PHE A 174 -7.17 22.59 -3.27
C PHE A 174 -8.08 23.66 -2.64
N ILE A 175 -8.48 23.47 -1.39
CA ILE A 175 -9.16 24.47 -0.57
C ILE A 175 -8.15 25.16 0.32
N ASN A 176 -7.36 24.37 1.07
CA ASN A 176 -6.39 24.88 2.02
C ASN A 176 -4.98 24.33 1.73
N PRO A 177 -3.96 25.21 1.62
CA PRO A 177 -2.60 24.77 1.33
C PRO A 177 -1.79 24.32 2.57
N ILE A 178 -2.37 24.40 3.75
CA ILE A 178 -1.72 23.94 4.99
C ILE A 178 -1.76 22.40 4.99
N PHE A 179 -0.63 21.79 5.33
CA PHE A 179 -0.50 20.34 5.39
C PHE A 179 -1.65 19.71 6.19
N ASP A 180 -2.21 18.64 5.64
CA ASP A 180 -3.25 17.80 6.22
C ASP A 180 -4.66 18.43 6.40
N LEU A 181 -4.84 19.74 6.16
CA LEU A 181 -6.16 20.34 6.36
C LEU A 181 -7.19 19.92 5.31
N ASP A 182 -6.78 19.76 4.07
CA ASP A 182 -7.69 19.25 3.03
C ASP A 182 -7.89 17.74 3.19
N GLU A 183 -6.86 16.98 3.56
CA GLU A 183 -6.94 15.52 3.79
C GLU A 183 -7.79 15.19 5.03
N GLY A 184 -7.69 15.96 6.11
CA GLY A 184 -8.57 15.85 7.28
C GLY A 184 -9.95 16.49 7.11
N GLY A 185 -10.23 17.13 5.97
CA GLY A 185 -11.44 17.89 5.73
C GLY A 185 -12.66 17.06 5.31
N LEU A 186 -13.86 17.69 5.36
CA LEU A 186 -15.12 17.05 5.02
C LEU A 186 -15.17 16.48 3.60
N LYS A 187 -14.42 17.06 2.66
CA LYS A 187 -14.36 16.54 1.28
C LYS A 187 -13.69 15.18 1.22
N GLN A 188 -12.60 15.01 1.94
CA GLN A 188 -11.87 13.74 2.01
C GLN A 188 -12.64 12.70 2.82
N ILE A 189 -13.26 13.11 3.93
CA ILE A 189 -14.15 12.23 4.70
C ILE A 189 -15.27 11.69 3.80
N GLY A 190 -15.94 12.57 3.05
CA GLY A 190 -16.96 12.16 2.09
C GLY A 190 -16.43 11.24 0.99
N PHE A 191 -15.21 11.48 0.51
CA PHE A 191 -14.56 10.62 -0.48
C PHE A 191 -14.30 9.21 0.06
N ILE A 192 -13.82 9.09 1.28
CA ILE A 192 -13.47 7.79 1.89
C ILE A 192 -14.72 7.01 2.29
N PHE A 193 -15.65 7.65 3.00
CA PHE A 193 -16.72 6.96 3.73
C PHE A 193 -18.10 7.04 3.07
N ASP A 194 -18.44 8.17 2.42
CA ASP A 194 -19.80 8.35 1.87
C ASP A 194 -19.93 7.80 0.45
N LYS A 195 -18.83 7.73 -0.29
CA LYS A 195 -18.82 7.24 -1.67
C LYS A 195 -18.48 5.75 -1.70
N LEU A 196 -19.40 4.94 -2.18
CA LEU A 196 -19.27 3.48 -2.15
C LEU A 196 -18.78 2.90 -3.48
N THR A 197 -19.04 3.59 -4.59
CA THR A 197 -18.68 3.12 -5.94
C THR A 197 -17.49 3.89 -6.52
N ASP A 198 -16.76 3.28 -7.44
CA ASP A 198 -15.68 3.94 -8.18
C ASP A 198 -16.17 5.20 -8.90
N ALA A 199 -17.34 5.11 -9.55
CA ALA A 199 -17.95 6.24 -10.27
C ALA A 199 -18.22 7.44 -9.35
N GLU A 200 -18.71 7.21 -8.14
CA GLU A 200 -18.94 8.28 -7.16
C GLU A 200 -17.63 8.86 -6.64
N LYS A 201 -16.64 7.99 -6.33
CA LYS A 201 -15.34 8.42 -5.85
C LYS A 201 -14.58 9.27 -6.87
N ILE A 202 -14.48 8.80 -8.11
CA ILE A 202 -13.76 9.53 -9.16
C ILE A 202 -14.45 10.86 -9.50
N ASN A 203 -15.79 10.88 -9.54
CA ASN A 203 -16.53 12.10 -9.75
C ASN A 203 -16.30 13.12 -8.62
N LEU A 204 -16.31 12.67 -7.35
CA LEU A 204 -16.01 13.55 -6.24
C LEU A 204 -14.55 14.03 -6.29
N ALA A 205 -13.59 13.16 -6.50
CA ALA A 205 -12.17 13.51 -6.59
C ALA A 205 -11.90 14.58 -7.66
N CYS A 206 -12.47 14.40 -8.87
CA CYS A 206 -12.32 15.37 -9.96
C CYS A 206 -12.98 16.73 -9.67
N ASN A 207 -14.03 16.80 -8.82
CA ASN A 207 -14.83 18.01 -8.66
C ASN A 207 -14.72 18.69 -7.30
N ALA A 208 -14.22 18.01 -6.27
CA ALA A 208 -14.23 18.49 -4.89
C ALA A 208 -13.43 19.79 -4.67
N TYR A 209 -12.29 19.93 -5.35
CA TYR A 209 -11.33 20.99 -5.07
C TYR A 209 -11.28 22.02 -6.20
N PRO A 210 -11.36 23.33 -5.89
CA PRO A 210 -11.22 24.40 -6.88
C PRO A 210 -9.75 24.62 -7.25
N ARG A 211 -9.48 25.15 -8.47
CA ARG A 211 -8.16 25.61 -8.86
C ARG A 211 -7.76 26.85 -8.03
N LYS A 212 -6.58 26.79 -7.41
CA LYS A 212 -6.00 27.85 -6.59
C LYS A 212 -4.61 28.27 -7.04
N SER A 213 -3.83 27.38 -7.66
CA SER A 213 -2.50 27.67 -8.18
C SER A 213 -2.23 26.96 -9.52
N LYS A 214 -1.11 27.28 -10.15
CA LYS A 214 -0.65 26.52 -11.32
C LYS A 214 -0.24 25.11 -10.88
N PRO A 215 -0.46 24.07 -11.72
CA PRO A 215 0.07 22.73 -11.49
C PRO A 215 1.59 22.75 -11.31
N GLY A 216 2.14 21.81 -10.57
CA GLY A 216 3.56 21.66 -10.30
C GLY A 216 4.16 22.73 -9.36
N THR A 217 3.36 23.66 -8.84
CA THR A 217 3.90 24.79 -8.05
C THR A 217 3.73 24.66 -6.55
N ARG A 218 2.82 23.80 -6.10
CA ARG A 218 2.51 23.66 -4.67
C ARG A 218 2.05 22.24 -4.34
N PHE A 219 2.75 21.63 -3.42
CA PHE A 219 2.33 20.37 -2.81
C PHE A 219 1.17 20.61 -1.83
N VAL A 220 0.09 19.84 -1.99
CA VAL A 220 -1.02 19.75 -1.03
C VAL A 220 -1.43 18.29 -0.95
N TYR A 221 -1.31 17.70 0.23
CA TYR A 221 -1.54 16.26 0.43
C TYR A 221 -3.01 15.89 0.21
N HIS A 222 -3.27 15.07 -0.81
CA HIS A 222 -4.61 14.58 -1.19
C HIS A 222 -4.58 13.10 -1.58
N THR A 223 -5.26 12.24 -0.83
CA THR A 223 -5.49 10.84 -1.23
C THR A 223 -6.30 10.75 -2.53
N SER A 224 -7.20 11.70 -2.77
CA SER A 224 -7.98 11.78 -4.01
C SER A 224 -7.12 11.97 -5.26
N ASP A 225 -5.98 12.69 -5.18
CA ASP A 225 -5.08 12.86 -6.32
C ASP A 225 -4.43 11.52 -6.71
N THR A 226 -4.00 10.72 -5.71
CA THR A 226 -3.48 9.36 -5.98
C THR A 226 -4.56 8.42 -6.54
N TYR A 227 -5.81 8.59 -6.12
CA TYR A 227 -6.92 7.81 -6.67
C TYR A 227 -7.15 8.13 -8.17
N ILE A 228 -7.11 9.43 -8.53
CA ILE A 228 -7.16 9.87 -9.93
C ILE A 228 -5.95 9.34 -10.70
N LEU A 229 -4.75 9.32 -10.07
CA LEU A 229 -3.54 8.75 -10.67
C LEU A 229 -3.72 7.27 -11.03
N GLY A 230 -4.21 6.46 -10.10
CA GLY A 230 -4.50 5.04 -10.37
C GLY A 230 -5.47 4.86 -11.54
N LYS A 231 -6.52 5.67 -11.58
CA LYS A 231 -7.47 5.69 -12.71
C LYS A 231 -6.79 6.09 -14.02
N ALA A 232 -5.94 7.12 -14.00
CA ALA A 232 -5.24 7.59 -15.20
C ALA A 232 -4.29 6.52 -15.77
N LEU A 233 -3.54 5.82 -14.92
CA LEU A 233 -2.66 4.72 -15.33
C LEU A 233 -3.46 3.56 -15.92
N ASN A 234 -4.57 3.21 -15.29
CA ASN A 234 -5.45 2.16 -15.78
C ASN A 234 -6.01 2.50 -17.17
N GLU A 235 -6.65 3.66 -17.33
CA GLU A 235 -7.26 4.08 -18.59
C GLU A 235 -6.23 4.21 -19.72
N TYR A 236 -5.02 4.70 -19.40
CA TYR A 236 -3.93 4.77 -20.37
C TYR A 236 -3.53 3.38 -20.88
N LEU A 237 -3.37 2.42 -19.97
CA LEU A 237 -2.96 1.06 -20.34
C LEU A 237 -4.07 0.31 -21.06
N VAL A 238 -5.32 0.40 -20.61
CA VAL A 238 -6.48 -0.18 -21.30
C VAL A 238 -6.54 0.29 -22.75
N ALA A 239 -6.41 1.60 -22.97
CA ALA A 239 -6.44 2.17 -24.31
C ALA A 239 -5.26 1.75 -25.20
N LYS A 240 -4.10 1.48 -24.59
CA LYS A 240 -2.84 1.20 -25.32
C LYS A 240 -2.60 -0.28 -25.57
N THR A 241 -3.00 -1.13 -24.66
CA THR A 241 -2.62 -2.55 -24.64
C THR A 241 -3.81 -3.49 -24.68
N GLY A 242 -4.99 -3.00 -24.28
CA GLY A 242 -6.20 -3.83 -24.12
C GLY A 242 -6.23 -4.66 -22.83
N ILE A 243 -5.32 -4.42 -21.88
CA ILE A 243 -5.43 -5.04 -20.53
C ILE A 243 -6.71 -4.55 -19.87
N GLU A 244 -7.26 -5.35 -18.95
CA GLU A 244 -8.50 -4.99 -18.27
C GLU A 244 -8.24 -4.19 -16.98
N ASP A 245 -7.17 -4.54 -16.25
CA ASP A 245 -6.87 -3.94 -14.96
C ASP A 245 -5.35 -3.81 -14.72
N TYR A 246 -4.89 -2.58 -14.57
CA TYR A 246 -3.53 -2.19 -14.28
C TYR A 246 -2.97 -2.86 -13.01
N TYR A 247 -3.78 -2.94 -11.96
CA TYR A 247 -3.34 -3.47 -10.67
C TYR A 247 -3.07 -4.97 -10.75
N THR A 248 -4.01 -5.73 -11.28
CA THR A 248 -3.92 -7.19 -11.33
C THR A 248 -2.97 -7.69 -12.43
N GLU A 249 -2.84 -6.97 -13.54
CA GLU A 249 -2.09 -7.45 -14.70
C GLU A 249 -0.65 -6.89 -14.77
N LEU A 250 -0.37 -5.78 -14.10
CA LEU A 250 0.97 -5.19 -14.09
C LEU A 250 1.60 -5.12 -12.69
N LEU A 251 0.92 -4.50 -11.72
CA LEU A 251 1.50 -4.28 -10.39
C LEU A 251 1.67 -5.57 -9.59
N ILE A 252 0.64 -6.40 -9.50
CA ILE A 252 0.72 -7.66 -8.76
C ILE A 252 1.85 -8.55 -9.29
N PRO A 253 1.94 -8.86 -10.60
CA PRO A 253 3.04 -9.67 -11.12
C PRO A 253 4.42 -9.06 -10.86
N PHE A 254 4.55 -7.74 -10.95
CA PHE A 254 5.79 -7.07 -10.65
C PHE A 254 6.22 -7.28 -9.19
N PHE A 255 5.32 -7.04 -8.23
CA PHE A 255 5.63 -7.24 -6.81
C PHE A 255 5.86 -8.71 -6.44
N GLN A 256 5.13 -9.63 -7.06
CA GLN A 256 5.36 -11.07 -6.89
C GLN A 256 6.77 -11.49 -7.35
N ASN A 257 7.23 -10.94 -8.47
CA ASN A 257 8.60 -11.21 -8.96
C ASN A 257 9.69 -10.66 -8.02
N LEU A 258 9.36 -9.64 -7.22
CA LEU A 258 10.22 -9.12 -6.16
C LEU A 258 10.10 -9.91 -4.84
N GLY A 259 9.27 -10.95 -4.80
CA GLY A 259 9.07 -11.74 -3.59
C GLY A 259 8.09 -11.12 -2.59
N MET A 260 7.31 -10.14 -2.99
CA MET A 260 6.25 -9.59 -2.13
C MET A 260 4.99 -10.45 -2.19
N SER A 261 4.34 -10.63 -1.04
CA SER A 261 2.97 -11.16 -0.97
C SER A 261 1.97 -10.02 -1.17
N TYR A 262 0.82 -10.31 -1.68
CA TYR A 262 -0.29 -9.37 -1.80
C TYR A 262 -1.51 -9.90 -1.04
#